data_db70e97b8da3307381c4c988f150a839
#
_entry.id   db70e97b8da3307381c4c988f150a839
#
_cell.length_a   1.000
_cell.length_b   1.000
_cell.length_c   1.000
_cell.angle_alpha   90.00
_cell.angle_beta   90.00
_cell.angle_gamma   90.00
#
_symmetry.space_group_name_H-M   'P 1'
#
loop_
_entity.id
_entity.type
_entity.pdbx_description
1 polymer ?
#
loop_
_entity_poly.entity_id
_entity_poly.type
_entity_poly.pdbx_seq_one_letter_code
_entity_poly.pdbx_strand_id
1 'polypeptide(L)'
;MHFVNGMSAKDFWNKHKTFVFYNIFGFTATLLETFLYWLFYVKLGVENVMATLFAWMITVVYAFFTNKILVYKSRDWNPVIIVKEFLYFFGFRAVTGIFNIVYMYVTVDLLDWWPVTMKAIAALIVGLSNYMIGKKLIFKHRKRLDEIAKDIEEEYEEKKGRK
;
A
#
# COMPACT_ATOMS: atom_id res chain seq x y z
N MET A 1 -28.50 -11.15 -25.49
CA MET A 1 -27.86 -11.43 -24.21
C MET A 1 -26.48 -12.04 -24.48
N HIS A 2 -25.43 -11.21 -24.61
CA HIS A 2 -24.07 -11.70 -24.82
C HIS A 2 -23.43 -11.97 -23.47
N PHE A 3 -23.19 -13.24 -23.17
CA PHE A 3 -22.39 -13.69 -22.06
C PHE A 3 -20.95 -13.28 -22.27
N VAL A 4 -20.44 -12.46 -21.34
CA VAL A 4 -19.05 -12.00 -21.28
C VAL A 4 -18.16 -13.19 -20.94
N ASN A 5 -17.26 -13.50 -21.88
CA ASN A 5 -16.03 -14.30 -21.81
C ASN A 5 -15.79 -15.14 -20.55
N GLY A 6 -15.77 -16.45 -20.77
CA GLY A 6 -15.39 -17.51 -19.83
C GLY A 6 -13.95 -17.42 -19.34
N MET A 7 -13.67 -16.44 -18.48
CA MET A 7 -12.44 -16.42 -17.72
C MET A 7 -12.60 -17.45 -16.59
N SER A 8 -11.76 -18.49 -16.58
CA SER A 8 -11.76 -19.49 -15.51
C SER A 8 -11.54 -18.80 -14.16
N ALA A 9 -12.18 -19.30 -13.09
CA ALA A 9 -11.95 -18.82 -11.73
C ALA A 9 -10.44 -18.79 -11.36
N LYS A 10 -9.67 -19.72 -11.92
CA LYS A 10 -8.20 -19.78 -11.81
C LYS A 10 -7.51 -18.60 -12.48
N ASP A 11 -7.97 -18.18 -13.67
CA ASP A 11 -7.39 -17.05 -14.41
C ASP A 11 -7.73 -15.72 -13.73
N PHE A 12 -8.98 -15.59 -13.26
CA PHE A 12 -9.40 -14.45 -12.44
C PHE A 12 -8.55 -14.32 -11.16
N TRP A 13 -8.36 -15.42 -10.43
CA TRP A 13 -7.52 -15.44 -9.23
C TRP A 13 -6.07 -15.07 -9.53
N ASN A 14 -5.45 -15.70 -10.54
CA ASN A 14 -4.08 -15.39 -10.92
C ASN A 14 -3.88 -13.93 -11.34
N LYS A 15 -4.89 -13.33 -11.96
CA LYS A 15 -4.90 -11.94 -12.39
C LYS A 15 -5.02 -10.96 -11.22
N HIS A 16 -5.73 -11.33 -10.16
CA HIS A 16 -6.07 -10.41 -9.07
C HIS A 16 -5.40 -10.73 -7.73
N LYS A 17 -4.72 -11.88 -7.59
CA LYS A 17 -4.13 -12.33 -6.33
C LYS A 17 -3.21 -11.29 -5.66
N THR A 18 -2.35 -10.64 -6.44
CA THR A 18 -1.44 -9.60 -5.92
C THR A 18 -2.22 -8.42 -5.32
N PHE A 19 -3.31 -8.03 -5.98
CA PHE A 19 -4.20 -6.98 -5.51
C PHE A 19 -4.95 -7.39 -4.23
N VAL A 20 -5.45 -8.63 -4.18
CA VAL A 20 -6.13 -9.17 -2.99
C VAL A 20 -5.18 -9.21 -1.81
N PHE A 21 -3.97 -9.73 -1.98
CA PHE A 21 -2.96 -9.76 -0.92
C PHE A 21 -2.56 -8.34 -0.47
N TYR A 22 -2.36 -7.40 -1.40
CA TYR A 22 -2.08 -6.01 -1.05
C TYR A 22 -3.17 -5.41 -0.12
N ASN A 23 -4.45 -5.68 -0.42
CA ASN A 23 -5.55 -5.18 0.40
C ASN A 23 -5.63 -5.87 1.77
N ILE A 24 -5.42 -7.19 1.82
CA ILE A 24 -5.41 -7.95 3.09
C ILE A 24 -4.29 -7.41 3.99
N PHE A 25 -3.07 -7.28 3.49
CA PHE A 25 -1.95 -6.75 4.28
C PHE A 25 -2.07 -5.26 4.58
N GLY A 26 -2.71 -4.48 3.71
CA GLY A 26 -3.09 -3.10 4.00
C GLY A 26 -4.06 -3.00 5.17
N PHE A 27 -5.06 -3.88 5.22
CA PHE A 27 -6.02 -3.93 6.32
C PHE A 27 -5.36 -4.38 7.64
N THR A 28 -4.51 -5.41 7.62
CA THR A 28 -3.76 -5.83 8.82
C THR A 28 -2.81 -4.74 9.31
N ALA A 29 -2.21 -3.96 8.42
CA ALA A 29 -1.39 -2.80 8.79
C ALA A 29 -2.23 -1.72 9.51
N THR A 30 -3.46 -1.46 9.05
CA THR A 30 -4.40 -0.52 9.68
C THR A 30 -4.77 -0.97 11.10
N LEU A 31 -5.07 -2.25 11.28
CA LEU A 31 -5.35 -2.82 12.61
C LEU A 31 -4.13 -2.73 13.53
N LEU A 32 -2.95 -3.06 13.03
CA LEU A 32 -1.69 -2.96 13.77
C LEU A 32 -1.42 -1.51 14.21
N GLU A 33 -1.61 -0.54 13.32
CA GLU A 33 -1.39 0.88 13.63
C GLU A 33 -2.33 1.37 14.74
N THR A 34 -3.60 1.00 14.66
CA THR A 34 -4.59 1.37 15.68
C THR A 34 -4.26 0.71 17.03
N PHE A 35 -3.85 -0.56 17.03
CA PHE A 35 -3.43 -1.28 18.23
C PHE A 35 -2.17 -0.66 18.86
N LEU A 36 -1.16 -0.35 18.07
CA LEU A 36 0.08 0.28 18.55
C LEU A 36 -0.18 1.68 19.11
N TYR A 37 -1.04 2.46 18.45
CA TYR A 37 -1.45 3.76 18.96
C TYR A 37 -2.15 3.63 20.32
N TRP A 38 -3.11 2.71 20.45
CA TRP A 38 -3.77 2.43 21.73
C TRP A 38 -2.75 2.03 22.80
N LEU A 39 -1.79 1.18 22.47
CA LEU A 39 -0.74 0.73 23.38
C LEU A 39 0.10 1.92 23.85
N PHE A 40 0.61 2.75 22.95
CA PHE A 40 1.45 3.88 23.28
C PHE A 40 0.69 4.97 24.03
N TYR A 41 -0.44 5.40 23.51
CA TYR A 41 -1.21 6.50 24.06
C TYR A 41 -1.94 6.12 25.36
N VAL A 42 -2.73 5.04 25.33
CA VAL A 42 -3.62 4.69 26.45
C VAL A 42 -2.88 3.92 27.56
N LYS A 43 -2.01 2.98 27.20
CA LYS A 43 -1.33 2.12 28.19
C LYS A 43 -0.03 2.69 28.69
N LEU A 44 0.76 3.31 27.84
CA LEU A 44 2.10 3.84 28.18
C LEU A 44 2.09 5.35 28.45
N GLY A 45 0.98 6.05 28.24
CA GLY A 45 0.85 7.48 28.51
C GLY A 45 1.72 8.37 27.61
N VAL A 46 2.11 7.87 26.43
CA VAL A 46 2.87 8.64 25.45
C VAL A 46 1.95 9.72 24.86
N GLU A 47 2.45 10.92 24.70
CA GLU A 47 1.73 12.05 24.08
C GLU A 47 1.17 11.67 22.71
N ASN A 48 -0.03 12.19 22.36
CA ASN A 48 -0.80 11.83 21.17
C ASN A 48 -0.01 11.87 19.86
N VAL A 49 0.71 12.98 19.61
CA VAL A 49 1.49 13.14 18.37
C VAL A 49 2.62 12.11 18.29
N MET A 50 3.32 11.89 19.40
CA MET A 50 4.41 10.91 19.47
C MET A 50 3.91 9.47 19.38
N ALA A 51 2.78 9.15 20.03
CA ALA A 51 2.13 7.84 19.93
C ALA A 51 1.70 7.56 18.48
N THR A 52 1.14 8.57 17.80
CA THR A 52 0.77 8.49 16.39
C THR A 52 1.99 8.26 15.50
N LEU A 53 3.07 9.01 15.72
CA LEU A 53 4.31 8.88 14.95
C LEU A 53 4.94 7.49 15.11
N PHE A 54 5.08 6.99 16.34
CA PHE A 54 5.67 5.68 16.61
C PHE A 54 4.83 4.54 16.01
N ALA A 55 3.50 4.59 16.21
CA ALA A 55 2.60 3.60 15.63
C ALA A 55 2.70 3.59 14.09
N TRP A 56 2.72 4.76 13.45
CA TRP A 56 2.88 4.91 12.01
C TRP A 56 4.24 4.38 11.53
N MET A 57 5.35 4.74 12.18
CA MET A 57 6.70 4.29 11.80
C MET A 57 6.83 2.76 11.82
N ILE A 58 6.38 2.11 12.89
CA ILE A 58 6.40 0.65 13.01
C ILE A 58 5.54 0.01 11.91
N THR A 59 4.37 0.59 11.65
CA THR A 59 3.45 0.07 10.63
C THR A 59 3.99 0.24 9.21
N VAL A 60 4.72 1.33 8.92
CA VAL A 60 5.39 1.52 7.63
C VAL A 60 6.44 0.44 7.38
N VAL A 61 7.26 0.13 8.39
CA VAL A 61 8.25 -0.96 8.31
C VAL A 61 7.56 -2.32 8.09
N TYR A 62 6.53 -2.62 8.87
CA TYR A 62 5.72 -3.83 8.71
C TYR A 62 5.13 -3.93 7.29
N ALA A 63 4.50 -2.86 6.81
CA ALA A 63 3.89 -2.82 5.48
C ALA A 63 4.93 -2.96 4.35
N PHE A 64 6.14 -2.40 4.51
CA PHE A 64 7.22 -2.57 3.53
C PHE A 64 7.62 -4.03 3.41
N PHE A 65 7.93 -4.71 4.51
CA PHE A 65 8.36 -6.10 4.47
C PHE A 65 7.27 -7.05 3.98
N THR A 66 6.02 -6.86 4.42
CA THR A 66 4.90 -7.68 3.97
C THR A 66 4.65 -7.52 2.47
N ASN A 67 4.71 -6.28 1.96
CA ASN A 67 4.57 -6.03 0.53
C ASN A 67 5.76 -6.62 -0.26
N LYS A 68 7.01 -6.40 0.18
CA LYS A 68 8.20 -6.94 -0.49
C LYS A 68 8.14 -8.46 -0.60
N ILE A 69 7.86 -9.16 0.50
CA ILE A 69 7.92 -10.62 0.57
C ILE A 69 6.68 -11.28 -0.04
N LEU A 70 5.48 -10.81 0.32
CA LEU A 70 4.24 -11.52 0.06
C LEU A 70 3.49 -11.01 -1.18
N VAL A 71 3.58 -9.72 -1.46
CA VAL A 71 2.89 -9.10 -2.58
C VAL A 71 3.75 -9.11 -3.84
N TYR A 72 4.95 -8.54 -3.77
CA TYR A 72 5.85 -8.42 -4.92
C TYR A 72 6.75 -9.64 -5.11
N LYS A 73 6.88 -10.49 -4.08
CA LYS A 73 7.76 -11.68 -4.08
C LYS A 73 9.20 -11.36 -4.51
N SER A 74 9.66 -10.15 -4.20
CA SER A 74 11.03 -9.73 -4.45
C SER A 74 11.98 -10.52 -3.58
N ARG A 75 12.87 -11.28 -4.20
CA ARG A 75 13.88 -12.11 -3.52
C ARG A 75 15.25 -11.46 -3.47
N ASP A 76 15.34 -10.22 -3.91
CA ASP A 76 16.59 -9.48 -3.85
C ASP A 76 16.78 -8.90 -2.46
N TRP A 77 17.77 -9.45 -1.74
CA TRP A 77 18.12 -9.07 -0.37
C TRP A 77 19.40 -8.23 -0.32
N ASN A 78 19.84 -7.67 -1.46
CA ASN A 78 20.96 -6.75 -1.45
C ASN A 78 20.60 -5.50 -0.61
N PRO A 79 21.39 -5.14 0.43
CA PRO A 79 21.08 -4.03 1.33
C PRO A 79 20.85 -2.70 0.61
N VAL A 80 21.62 -2.44 -0.45
CA VAL A 80 21.49 -1.20 -1.24
C VAL A 80 20.14 -1.14 -1.96
N ILE A 81 19.67 -2.26 -2.49
CA ILE A 81 18.37 -2.37 -3.16
C ILE A 81 17.24 -2.22 -2.16
N ILE A 82 17.35 -2.91 -1.00
CA ILE A 82 16.36 -2.80 0.08
C ILE A 82 16.20 -1.35 0.54
N VAL A 83 17.31 -0.64 0.77
CA VAL A 83 17.27 0.76 1.20
C VAL A 83 16.62 1.65 0.14
N LYS A 84 16.95 1.49 -1.14
CA LYS A 84 16.32 2.24 -2.23
C LYS A 84 14.82 1.96 -2.31
N GLU A 85 14.41 0.70 -2.31
CA GLU A 85 12.98 0.31 -2.32
C GLU A 85 12.24 0.86 -1.10
N PHE A 86 12.87 0.79 0.09
CA PHE A 86 12.29 1.34 1.32
C PHE A 86 12.12 2.86 1.24
N LEU A 87 13.12 3.61 0.76
CA LEU A 87 13.04 5.06 0.62
C LEU A 87 11.92 5.48 -0.35
N TYR A 88 11.76 4.80 -1.48
CA TYR A 88 10.64 5.04 -2.39
C TYR A 88 9.29 4.75 -1.73
N PHE A 89 9.17 3.61 -1.05
CA PHE A 89 7.96 3.22 -0.34
C PHE A 89 7.64 4.21 0.80
N PHE A 90 8.64 4.58 1.58
CA PHE A 90 8.53 5.52 2.68
C PHE A 90 8.11 6.92 2.19
N GLY A 91 8.77 7.45 1.15
CA GLY A 91 8.44 8.76 0.58
C GLY A 91 6.97 8.86 0.17
N PHE A 92 6.45 7.81 -0.47
CA PHE A 92 5.04 7.74 -0.84
C PHE A 92 4.11 7.70 0.38
N ARG A 93 4.50 6.98 1.44
CA ARG A 93 3.74 6.88 2.67
C ARG A 93 3.87 8.10 3.59
N ALA A 94 4.94 8.86 3.48
CA ALA A 94 5.17 10.05 4.31
C ALA A 94 4.06 11.10 4.14
N VAL A 95 3.55 11.28 2.93
CA VAL A 95 2.44 12.20 2.66
C VAL A 95 1.19 11.82 3.46
N THR A 96 0.82 10.53 3.43
CA THR A 96 -0.34 10.05 4.21
C THR A 96 -0.06 9.99 5.71
N GLY A 97 1.20 9.80 6.10
CA GLY A 97 1.65 9.88 7.50
C GLY A 97 1.53 11.28 8.08
N ILE A 98 1.95 12.31 7.34
CA ILE A 98 1.77 13.71 7.74
C ILE A 98 0.29 14.03 7.93
N PHE A 99 -0.56 13.64 6.97
CA PHE A 99 -2.00 13.80 7.12
C PHE A 99 -2.53 13.15 8.39
N ASN A 100 -2.11 11.91 8.69
CA ASN A 100 -2.52 11.18 9.89
C ASN A 100 -2.12 11.92 11.19
N ILE A 101 -0.90 12.45 11.25
CA ILE A 101 -0.42 13.23 12.42
C ILE A 101 -1.24 14.50 12.60
N VAL A 102 -1.44 15.28 11.53
CA VAL A 102 -2.23 16.51 11.58
C VAL A 102 -3.69 16.23 11.98
N TYR A 103 -4.29 15.18 11.41
CA TYR A 103 -5.64 14.76 11.76
C TYR A 103 -5.76 14.40 13.24
N MET A 104 -4.83 13.62 13.79
CA MET A 104 -4.83 13.23 15.20
C MET A 104 -4.62 14.43 16.12
N TYR A 105 -3.73 15.35 15.77
CA TYR A 105 -3.53 16.58 16.53
C TYR A 105 -4.82 17.42 16.58
N VAL A 106 -5.46 17.65 15.45
CA VAL A 106 -6.69 18.45 15.41
C VAL A 106 -7.84 17.78 16.16
N THR A 107 -8.05 16.47 15.94
CA THR A 107 -9.22 15.80 16.52
C THR A 107 -9.07 15.44 17.98
N VAL A 108 -7.87 15.12 18.44
CA VAL A 108 -7.62 14.68 19.82
C VAL A 108 -7.15 15.84 20.70
N ASP A 109 -6.14 16.61 20.24
CA ASP A 109 -5.54 17.66 21.10
C ASP A 109 -6.31 18.99 21.06
N LEU A 110 -6.96 19.33 19.91
CA LEU A 110 -7.71 20.59 19.81
C LEU A 110 -9.22 20.43 20.06
N LEU A 111 -9.83 19.32 19.60
CA LEU A 111 -11.27 19.08 19.72
C LEU A 111 -11.64 18.15 20.87
N ASP A 112 -10.66 17.56 21.56
CA ASP A 112 -10.83 16.63 22.69
C ASP A 112 -11.75 15.43 22.38
N TRP A 113 -11.66 14.91 21.13
CA TRP A 113 -12.44 13.77 20.70
C TRP A 113 -11.78 12.45 21.14
N TRP A 114 -12.60 11.38 21.21
CA TRP A 114 -12.14 10.06 21.68
C TRP A 114 -10.96 9.52 20.86
N PRO A 115 -9.74 9.41 21.46
CA PRO A 115 -8.49 9.20 20.72
C PRO A 115 -8.46 7.94 19.87
N VAL A 116 -8.89 6.79 20.45
CA VAL A 116 -8.85 5.49 19.77
C VAL A 116 -9.82 5.46 18.58
N THR A 117 -11.00 6.06 18.72
CA THR A 117 -11.99 6.15 17.64
C THR A 117 -11.46 7.02 16.50
N MET A 118 -10.87 8.19 16.82
CA MET A 118 -10.28 9.07 15.80
C MET A 118 -9.10 8.40 15.10
N LYS A 119 -8.30 7.64 15.83
CA LYS A 119 -7.21 6.85 15.24
C LYS A 119 -7.74 5.79 14.26
N ALA A 120 -8.79 5.07 14.62
CA ALA A 120 -9.40 4.08 13.73
C ALA A 120 -9.97 4.73 12.46
N ILE A 121 -10.64 5.89 12.57
CA ILE A 121 -11.15 6.66 11.43
C ILE A 121 -10.00 7.15 10.54
N ALA A 122 -8.94 7.74 11.12
CA ALA A 122 -7.75 8.17 10.37
C ALA A 122 -7.12 7.01 9.60
N ALA A 123 -6.96 5.87 10.24
CA ALA A 123 -6.39 4.67 9.64
C ALA A 123 -7.24 4.14 8.47
N LEU A 124 -8.57 4.19 8.57
CA LEU A 124 -9.49 3.85 7.46
C LEU A 124 -9.34 4.83 6.30
N ILE A 125 -9.32 6.14 6.55
CA ILE A 125 -9.14 7.17 5.52
C ILE A 125 -7.81 6.97 4.78
N VAL A 126 -6.72 6.78 5.52
CA VAL A 126 -5.39 6.53 4.96
C VAL A 126 -5.35 5.21 4.18
N GLY A 127 -5.98 4.15 4.70
CA GLY A 127 -6.07 2.86 4.05
C GLY A 127 -6.82 2.93 2.71
N LEU A 128 -7.98 3.60 2.68
CA LEU A 128 -8.75 3.83 1.45
C LEU A 128 -7.99 4.69 0.44
N SER A 129 -7.30 5.74 0.89
CA SER A 129 -6.47 6.60 0.03
C SER A 129 -5.34 5.81 -0.60
N ASN A 130 -4.61 5.02 0.18
CA ASN A 130 -3.55 4.14 -0.31
C ASN A 130 -4.07 3.09 -1.30
N TYR A 131 -5.28 2.55 -1.07
CA TYR A 131 -5.95 1.64 -2.00
C TYR A 131 -6.25 2.31 -3.35
N MET A 132 -6.85 3.51 -3.32
CA MET A 132 -7.21 4.24 -4.55
C MET A 132 -5.98 4.62 -5.38
N ILE A 133 -4.92 5.06 -4.71
CA ILE A 133 -3.66 5.44 -5.35
C ILE A 133 -2.95 4.19 -5.87
N GLY A 134 -2.85 3.14 -5.07
CA GLY A 134 -2.27 1.85 -5.48
C GLY A 134 -2.98 1.26 -6.71
N LYS A 135 -4.31 1.31 -6.74
CA LYS A 135 -5.11 0.88 -7.89
C LYS A 135 -4.73 1.67 -9.16
N LYS A 136 -4.67 3.00 -9.07
CA LYS A 136 -4.30 3.86 -10.23
C LYS A 136 -2.87 3.58 -10.72
N LEU A 137 -1.91 3.43 -9.81
CA LEU A 137 -0.51 3.16 -10.16
C LEU A 137 -0.33 1.78 -10.81
N ILE A 138 -0.97 0.74 -10.26
CA ILE A 138 -0.92 -0.62 -10.82
C ILE A 138 -1.53 -0.65 -12.22
N PHE A 139 -2.69 -0.01 -12.44
CA PHE A 139 -3.33 0.05 -13.76
C PHE A 139 -2.49 0.82 -14.77
N LYS A 140 -1.87 1.96 -14.36
CA LYS A 140 -1.01 2.75 -15.25
C LYS A 140 0.26 1.99 -15.63
N HIS A 141 0.88 1.30 -14.67
CA HIS A 141 2.08 0.51 -14.94
C HIS A 141 1.79 -0.68 -15.85
N ARG A 142 0.68 -1.37 -15.62
CA ARG A 142 0.24 -2.48 -16.46
C ARG A 142 -0.03 -2.05 -17.89
N LYS A 143 -0.77 -0.94 -18.07
CA LYS A 143 -1.05 -0.40 -19.42
C LYS A 143 0.24 -0.11 -20.18
N ARG A 144 1.24 0.49 -19.51
CA ARG A 144 2.56 0.75 -20.12
C ARG A 144 3.29 -0.54 -20.49
N LEU A 145 3.24 -1.60 -19.66
CA LEU A 145 3.85 -2.89 -19.98
C LEU A 145 3.15 -3.57 -21.16
N ASP A 146 1.82 -3.50 -21.24
CA ASP A 146 1.05 -4.04 -22.35
C ASP A 146 1.36 -3.30 -23.66
N GLU A 147 1.55 -1.97 -23.61
CA GLU A 147 2.00 -1.14 -24.76
C GLU A 147 3.41 -1.54 -25.21
N ILE A 148 4.37 -1.63 -24.30
CA ILE A 148 5.76 -2.06 -24.63
C ILE A 148 5.78 -3.49 -25.20
N ALA A 149 5.02 -4.41 -24.63
CA ALA A 149 4.94 -5.77 -25.14
C ALA A 149 4.41 -5.83 -26.57
N LYS A 150 3.42 -4.99 -26.90
CA LYS A 150 2.85 -4.88 -28.24
C LYS A 150 3.86 -4.29 -29.24
N ASP A 151 4.57 -3.23 -28.84
CA ASP A 151 5.60 -2.62 -29.68
C ASP A 151 6.73 -3.61 -30.02
N ILE A 152 7.16 -4.42 -29.03
CA ILE A 152 8.15 -5.47 -29.24
C ILE A 152 7.64 -6.56 -30.19
N GLU A 153 6.39 -6.97 -30.08
CA GLU A 153 5.76 -7.98 -30.94
C GLU A 153 5.66 -7.48 -32.38
N GLU A 154 5.25 -6.23 -32.59
CA GLU A 154 5.19 -5.59 -33.90
C GLU A 154 6.59 -5.48 -34.55
N GLU A 155 7.61 -5.07 -33.78
CA GLU A 155 9.01 -5.00 -34.25
C GLU A 155 9.56 -6.39 -34.63
N TYR A 156 9.20 -7.43 -33.87
CA TYR A 156 9.61 -8.79 -34.16
C TYR A 156 8.97 -9.33 -35.45
N GLU A 157 7.68 -9.09 -35.68
CA GLU A 157 6.98 -9.49 -36.89
C GLU A 157 7.49 -8.73 -38.13
N GLU A 158 7.80 -7.44 -37.99
CA GLU A 158 8.41 -6.67 -39.09
C GLU A 158 9.79 -7.20 -39.50
N LYS A 159 10.63 -7.56 -38.52
CA LYS A 159 11.95 -8.16 -38.79
C LYS A 159 11.84 -9.57 -39.43
N LYS A 160 10.81 -10.33 -39.10
CA LYS A 160 10.55 -11.66 -39.65
C LYS A 160 10.03 -11.58 -41.08
N GLY A 161 9.22 -10.58 -41.41
CA GLY A 161 8.68 -10.37 -42.75
C GLY A 161 9.69 -9.80 -43.77
N ARG A 162 10.84 -9.30 -43.31
CA ARG A 162 11.95 -8.81 -44.15
C ARG A 162 12.97 -9.87 -44.55
N LYS A 163 12.88 -11.08 -44.04
CA LYS A 163 13.67 -12.25 -44.45
C LYS A 163 12.91 -13.13 -45.39
#